data_501275464262027e08da5ab24146f168
#
_entry.id   501275464262027e08da5ab24146f168
#
_cell.length_a   1.000
_cell.length_b   1.000
_cell.length_c   1.000
_cell.angle_alpha   90.00
_cell.angle_beta   90.00
_cell.angle_gamma   90.00
#
_symmetry.space_group_name_H-M   'P 1'
#
loop_
_entity.id
_entity.type
_entity.pdbx_description
1 polymer ?
#
loop_
_entity_poly.entity_id
_entity_poly.type
_entity_poly.pdbx_seq_one_letter_code
_entity_poly.pdbx_strand_id
1 'polypeptide(L)'
;MQQKQNCGHPLRRKGSISRVSKVTCGLLFCLTTGVFAAGENVELLTSDRIENAVPDQVGKTVTIMVQDEMGPVAGANVVVKGTTNGNISDMDGKVVLQNVPNNSTLVISFIGYTTQEVKVGNQATIHVKLVEDAKALEEVVVIGYGSLDKKQVTSAITSLKADDLMVGVSGADISASLQGKIGGLVMNNLGSANSGTTFQLRGMTSINSGKAPLIVIDGFPGGDIRSLTQDDIKSIDVLKDASAGAIYGTRAAAGVILITTKSGSNTNGKVRLTYSNEFTKKQNYNAPEMLSGREYAEHNIGTDYGSDTNWWDELINKGNFSQKHHLALEMGTEKAQVYTSFFYEKNQGIALQDERQDYGGRVNASFKLFDDWLEVRPAVDYRQAARNNHYPNFQQAMRNNPTRSPYDPDSETGYNVWINESLDYNVVADAMLEDYYGLDKWFKPEVNSSLFRV
;
A
#
# COMPACT_ATOMS: atom_id res chain seq x y z
N MET A 1 -12.47 37.26 52.47
CA MET A 1 -11.28 36.37 52.45
C MET A 1 -11.46 35.40 51.29
N GLN A 2 -10.93 35.75 50.14
CA GLN A 2 -10.94 34.88 48.93
C GLN A 2 -9.52 34.37 48.74
N GLN A 3 -9.36 33.06 48.82
CA GLN A 3 -8.11 32.40 48.48
C GLN A 3 -8.02 32.30 46.93
N LYS A 4 -7.02 32.98 46.36
CA LYS A 4 -6.57 32.79 44.99
C LYS A 4 -5.81 31.47 44.97
N GLN A 5 -6.34 30.45 44.30
CA GLN A 5 -5.58 29.27 43.88
C GLN A 5 -4.76 29.65 42.64
N ASN A 6 -3.45 29.75 42.82
CA ASN A 6 -2.48 29.79 41.73
C ASN A 6 -2.35 28.41 41.11
N CYS A 7 -2.94 28.20 39.96
CA CYS A 7 -2.59 27.08 39.05
C CYS A 7 -1.37 27.52 38.23
N GLY A 8 -0.19 27.30 38.79
CA GLY A 8 1.04 27.37 38.02
C GLY A 8 1.18 26.11 37.17
N HIS A 9 0.93 26.16 35.86
CA HIS A 9 1.32 25.15 34.93
C HIS A 9 2.84 25.22 34.68
N PRO A 10 3.57 24.11 34.83
CA PRO A 10 5.00 24.11 34.49
C PRO A 10 5.14 24.18 32.97
N LEU A 11 5.86 25.16 32.48
CA LEU A 11 6.36 25.26 31.12
C LEU A 11 7.12 23.97 30.77
N ARG A 12 6.47 23.06 30.09
CA ARG A 12 7.07 21.80 29.62
C ARG A 12 7.87 22.09 28.36
N ARG A 13 9.17 21.87 28.44
CA ARG A 13 10.13 21.99 27.34
C ARG A 13 9.59 21.27 26.10
N LYS A 14 9.58 21.96 24.96
CA LYS A 14 9.34 21.42 23.62
C LYS A 14 10.16 20.14 23.43
N GLY A 15 9.51 18.99 23.53
CA GLY A 15 10.05 17.69 23.15
C GLY A 15 10.06 17.60 21.64
N SER A 16 11.11 18.12 21.05
CA SER A 16 11.28 18.21 19.60
C SER A 16 11.23 16.81 18.97
N ILE A 17 10.21 16.50 18.17
CA ILE A 17 10.17 15.42 17.18
C ILE A 17 11.44 15.46 16.31
N SER A 18 12.07 16.65 16.20
CA SER A 18 13.30 16.88 15.44
C SER A 18 14.52 16.05 15.89
N ARG A 19 14.54 15.49 17.11
CA ARG A 19 15.68 14.69 17.58
C ARG A 19 15.65 13.25 17.06
N VAL A 20 14.47 12.67 16.86
CA VAL A 20 14.34 11.31 16.30
C VAL A 20 14.55 11.33 14.78
N SER A 21 14.09 12.39 14.11
CA SER A 21 14.27 12.60 12.66
C SER A 21 15.74 12.76 12.25
N LYS A 22 16.58 13.38 13.09
CA LYS A 22 17.99 13.62 12.72
C LYS A 22 18.88 12.39 12.74
N VAL A 23 18.56 11.38 13.54
CA VAL A 23 19.35 10.14 13.62
C VAL A 23 18.97 9.16 12.50
N THR A 24 17.68 9.07 12.16
CA THR A 24 17.21 8.17 11.11
C THR A 24 17.48 8.69 9.70
N CYS A 25 17.40 10.01 9.49
CA CYS A 25 17.71 10.61 8.20
C CYS A 25 19.22 10.51 7.85
N GLY A 26 20.09 10.53 8.85
CA GLY A 26 21.54 10.38 8.66
C GLY A 26 21.95 9.00 8.15
N LEU A 27 21.27 7.94 8.57
CA LEU A 27 21.58 6.56 8.15
C LEU A 27 21.04 6.22 6.76
N LEU A 28 19.90 6.78 6.36
CA LEU A 28 19.36 6.58 5.01
C LEU A 28 20.09 7.44 3.97
N PHE A 29 20.52 8.63 4.35
CA PHE A 29 21.22 9.55 3.44
C PHE A 29 22.66 9.10 3.15
N CYS A 30 23.33 8.41 4.09
CA CYS A 30 24.65 7.83 3.85
C CYS A 30 24.63 6.64 2.88
N LEU A 31 23.50 5.94 2.72
CA LEU A 31 23.39 4.86 1.74
C LEU A 31 23.13 5.36 0.30
N THR A 32 22.59 6.56 0.14
CA THR A 32 22.27 7.11 -1.20
C THR A 32 23.39 7.97 -1.80
N THR A 33 24.32 8.50 -1.00
CA THR A 33 25.43 9.32 -1.49
C THR A 33 26.67 8.54 -1.90
N GLY A 34 26.74 7.24 -1.58
CA GLY A 34 27.88 6.37 -1.92
C GLY A 34 27.90 5.82 -3.35
N VAL A 35 26.84 6.01 -4.14
CA VAL A 35 26.71 5.43 -5.49
C VAL A 35 26.95 6.46 -6.63
N PHE A 36 27.09 7.76 -6.32
CA PHE A 36 27.23 8.82 -7.33
C PHE A 36 28.64 9.35 -7.54
N ALA A 37 29.69 8.56 -7.23
CA ALA A 37 31.07 8.94 -7.50
C ALA A 37 31.79 7.94 -8.42
N ALA A 38 31.15 7.54 -9.52
CA ALA A 38 31.85 6.96 -10.67
C ALA A 38 31.34 7.71 -11.90
N GLY A 39 32.03 8.79 -12.22
CA GLY A 39 31.81 9.55 -13.44
C GLY A 39 32.33 8.78 -14.63
N GLU A 40 31.47 8.40 -15.54
CA GLU A 40 31.80 8.17 -16.93
C GLU A 40 30.89 9.01 -17.81
N ASN A 41 31.51 9.69 -18.75
CA ASN A 41 30.93 10.62 -19.69
C ASN A 41 29.79 9.97 -20.50
N VAL A 42 28.57 10.42 -20.30
CA VAL A 42 27.49 10.13 -21.25
C VAL A 42 27.58 11.18 -22.35
N GLU A 43 28.18 10.81 -23.47
CA GLU A 43 28.02 11.55 -24.72
C GLU A 43 26.56 11.51 -25.17
N LEU A 44 25.95 12.68 -25.25
CA LEU A 44 24.67 12.85 -25.93
C LEU A 44 24.90 12.56 -27.44
N LEU A 45 24.56 11.38 -27.85
CA LEU A 45 24.41 11.07 -29.27
C LEU A 45 23.13 11.75 -29.78
N THR A 46 23.34 12.81 -30.53
CA THR A 46 22.35 13.44 -31.38
C THR A 46 21.81 12.41 -32.36
N SER A 47 20.50 12.40 -32.51
CA SER A 47 19.78 11.54 -33.42
C SER A 47 20.12 11.84 -34.86
N ASP A 48 21.09 11.14 -35.41
CA ASP A 48 21.19 10.99 -36.83
C ASP A 48 20.22 9.90 -37.30
N ARG A 49 19.40 10.31 -38.22
CA ARG A 49 18.44 9.52 -38.97
C ARG A 49 19.17 8.38 -39.69
N ILE A 50 19.21 7.21 -39.08
CA ILE A 50 19.65 6.00 -39.78
C ILE A 50 18.45 5.52 -40.60
N GLU A 51 18.46 5.81 -41.88
CA GLU A 51 17.75 5.05 -42.88
C GLU A 51 18.33 3.63 -42.89
N ASN A 52 17.77 2.74 -42.05
CA ASN A 52 18.07 1.34 -42.14
C ASN A 52 17.44 0.76 -43.40
N ALA A 53 18.24 0.60 -44.42
CA ALA A 53 17.98 -0.36 -45.48
C ALA A 53 17.87 -1.73 -44.81
N VAL A 54 16.64 -2.24 -44.68
CA VAL A 54 16.35 -3.61 -44.27
C VAL A 54 16.92 -4.51 -45.36
N PRO A 55 17.87 -5.41 -45.07
CA PRO A 55 18.23 -6.45 -46.01
C PRO A 55 16.98 -7.29 -46.20
N ASP A 56 16.59 -7.47 -47.45
CA ASP A 56 15.50 -8.35 -47.89
C ASP A 56 15.86 -9.79 -47.55
N GLN A 57 15.68 -10.17 -46.28
CA GLN A 57 15.83 -11.55 -45.85
C GLN A 57 14.57 -12.26 -46.30
N VAL A 58 14.67 -13.09 -47.32
CA VAL A 58 13.62 -13.99 -47.77
C VAL A 58 13.22 -14.87 -46.59
N GLY A 59 12.20 -14.41 -45.87
CA GLY A 59 11.60 -15.15 -44.77
C GLY A 59 10.89 -16.39 -45.31
N LYS A 60 11.04 -17.49 -44.57
CA LYS A 60 10.32 -18.73 -44.92
C LYS A 60 8.97 -18.78 -44.22
N THR A 61 8.05 -19.55 -44.81
CA THR A 61 6.80 -19.94 -44.14
C THR A 61 7.08 -21.14 -43.22
N VAL A 62 6.71 -21.02 -41.94
CA VAL A 62 6.87 -22.05 -40.92
C VAL A 62 5.50 -22.46 -40.41
N THR A 63 5.23 -23.74 -40.36
CA THR A 63 4.04 -24.31 -39.73
C THR A 63 4.41 -24.80 -38.33
N ILE A 64 3.68 -24.41 -37.32
CA ILE A 64 3.89 -24.80 -35.92
C ILE A 64 2.65 -25.63 -35.49
N MET A 65 2.88 -26.79 -34.92
CA MET A 65 1.85 -27.63 -34.31
C MET A 65 2.03 -27.58 -32.80
N VAL A 66 1.07 -26.98 -32.12
CA VAL A 66 1.06 -26.81 -30.66
C VAL A 66 0.13 -27.88 -30.07
N GLN A 67 0.66 -28.71 -29.19
CA GLN A 67 -0.08 -29.76 -28.51
C GLN A 67 0.32 -29.88 -27.03
N ASP A 68 -0.54 -30.44 -26.21
CA ASP A 68 -0.26 -30.83 -24.82
C ASP A 68 -0.32 -32.36 -24.67
N GLU A 69 -0.53 -32.86 -23.45
CA GLU A 69 -0.69 -34.28 -23.16
C GLU A 69 -2.05 -34.87 -23.60
N MET A 70 -3.06 -33.99 -23.73
CA MET A 70 -4.43 -34.37 -24.09
C MET A 70 -4.73 -34.16 -25.56
N GLY A 71 -3.91 -33.42 -26.32
CA GLY A 71 -4.12 -33.23 -27.75
C GLY A 71 -3.71 -31.84 -28.27
N PRO A 72 -4.27 -31.41 -29.42
CA PRO A 72 -4.00 -30.08 -29.97
C PRO A 72 -4.49 -28.93 -29.08
N VAL A 73 -3.66 -27.90 -28.91
CA VAL A 73 -4.01 -26.70 -28.12
C VAL A 73 -4.44 -25.59 -29.05
N ALA A 74 -5.73 -25.26 -29.03
CA ALA A 74 -6.30 -24.10 -29.72
C ALA A 74 -6.12 -22.80 -28.94
N GLY A 75 -5.82 -21.69 -29.64
CA GLY A 75 -5.68 -20.38 -28.99
C GLY A 75 -4.30 -20.05 -28.45
N ALA A 76 -3.30 -20.93 -28.63
CA ALA A 76 -1.93 -20.65 -28.21
C ALA A 76 -1.32 -19.54 -29.07
N ASN A 77 -0.69 -18.56 -28.42
CA ASN A 77 -0.03 -17.43 -29.07
C ASN A 77 1.41 -17.82 -29.45
N VAL A 78 1.76 -17.66 -30.72
CA VAL A 78 3.08 -17.93 -31.26
C VAL A 78 3.63 -16.69 -31.94
N VAL A 79 4.74 -16.15 -31.42
CA VAL A 79 5.35 -14.90 -31.88
C VAL A 79 6.83 -15.09 -32.14
N VAL A 80 7.35 -14.48 -33.20
CA VAL A 80 8.80 -14.42 -33.44
C VAL A 80 9.44 -13.41 -32.47
N LYS A 81 10.34 -13.88 -31.63
CA LYS A 81 10.98 -13.11 -30.56
C LYS A 81 11.58 -11.79 -31.07
N GLY A 82 11.18 -10.69 -30.43
CA GLY A 82 11.64 -9.35 -30.80
C GLY A 82 10.95 -8.71 -31.98
N THR A 83 9.85 -9.30 -32.49
CA THR A 83 9.07 -8.77 -33.60
C THR A 83 7.57 -8.77 -33.26
N THR A 84 6.78 -8.11 -34.09
CA THR A 84 5.30 -8.18 -34.04
C THR A 84 4.72 -9.30 -34.93
N ASN A 85 5.58 -10.12 -35.58
CA ASN A 85 5.15 -11.21 -36.41
C ASN A 85 4.72 -12.40 -35.53
N GLY A 86 3.42 -12.61 -35.43
CA GLY A 86 2.83 -13.68 -34.61
C GLY A 86 1.43 -14.05 -35.06
N ASN A 87 0.95 -15.20 -34.64
CA ASN A 87 -0.40 -15.69 -34.92
C ASN A 87 -0.85 -16.64 -33.79
N ILE A 88 -2.14 -16.97 -33.77
CA ILE A 88 -2.78 -17.83 -32.78
C ILE A 88 -3.09 -19.18 -33.39
N SER A 89 -2.95 -20.28 -32.61
CA SER A 89 -3.27 -21.63 -33.07
C SER A 89 -4.77 -21.83 -33.30
N ASP A 90 -5.07 -22.53 -34.36
CA ASP A 90 -6.43 -22.97 -34.73
C ASP A 90 -6.92 -24.16 -33.85
N MET A 91 -8.09 -24.70 -34.18
CA MET A 91 -8.69 -25.84 -33.46
C MET A 91 -7.86 -27.13 -33.52
N ASP A 92 -7.01 -27.28 -34.54
CA ASP A 92 -6.10 -28.40 -34.71
C ASP A 92 -4.71 -28.12 -34.12
N GLY A 93 -4.55 -27.04 -33.36
CA GLY A 93 -3.30 -26.59 -32.75
C GLY A 93 -2.28 -26.06 -33.76
N LYS A 94 -2.70 -25.77 -35.01
CA LYS A 94 -1.81 -25.36 -36.09
C LYS A 94 -1.69 -23.85 -36.18
N VAL A 95 -0.46 -23.39 -36.34
CA VAL A 95 -0.12 -21.98 -36.61
C VAL A 95 0.73 -21.89 -37.86
N VAL A 96 0.42 -20.95 -38.74
CA VAL A 96 1.24 -20.68 -39.92
C VAL A 96 1.77 -19.24 -39.79
N LEU A 97 3.09 -19.10 -39.74
CA LEU A 97 3.79 -17.84 -39.77
C LEU A 97 4.53 -17.67 -41.09
N GLN A 98 4.32 -16.53 -41.73
CA GLN A 98 5.01 -16.14 -42.97
C GLN A 98 6.18 -15.21 -42.64
N ASN A 99 7.14 -15.11 -43.53
CA ASN A 99 8.31 -14.22 -43.40
C ASN A 99 9.09 -14.42 -42.09
N VAL A 100 9.29 -15.68 -41.69
CA VAL A 100 10.07 -15.97 -40.46
C VAL A 100 11.54 -16.01 -40.84
N PRO A 101 12.40 -15.18 -40.22
CA PRO A 101 13.85 -15.16 -40.48
C PRO A 101 14.48 -16.50 -40.11
N ASN A 102 15.50 -16.92 -40.88
CA ASN A 102 16.29 -18.11 -40.54
C ASN A 102 16.97 -17.92 -39.18
N ASN A 103 17.00 -18.95 -38.35
CA ASN A 103 17.57 -18.96 -36.99
C ASN A 103 16.87 -18.04 -35.98
N SER A 104 15.63 -17.56 -36.25
CA SER A 104 14.84 -16.84 -35.25
C SER A 104 14.37 -17.78 -34.13
N THR A 105 14.00 -17.21 -33.02
CA THR A 105 13.39 -17.94 -31.90
C THR A 105 11.89 -17.63 -31.87
N LEU A 106 11.07 -18.65 -31.79
CA LEU A 106 9.63 -18.53 -31.57
C LEU A 106 9.36 -18.57 -30.09
N VAL A 107 8.48 -17.69 -29.61
CA VAL A 107 7.95 -17.70 -28.24
C VAL A 107 6.52 -18.19 -28.33
N ILE A 108 6.25 -19.31 -27.67
CA ILE A 108 4.94 -19.96 -27.64
C ILE A 108 4.39 -19.82 -26.21
N SER A 109 3.22 -19.23 -26.08
CA SER A 109 2.57 -19.02 -24.78
C SER A 109 1.07 -19.32 -24.84
N PHE A 110 0.57 -19.93 -23.78
CA PHE A 110 -0.86 -20.18 -23.60
C PHE A 110 -1.21 -20.10 -22.11
N ILE A 111 -2.43 -19.69 -21.79
CA ILE A 111 -2.89 -19.55 -20.39
C ILE A 111 -2.87 -20.93 -19.71
N GLY A 112 -2.17 -21.03 -18.58
CA GLY A 112 -2.03 -22.29 -17.83
C GLY A 112 -0.85 -23.16 -18.26
N TYR A 113 -0.01 -22.69 -19.19
CA TYR A 113 1.17 -23.43 -19.66
C TYR A 113 2.45 -22.61 -19.52
N THR A 114 3.56 -23.30 -19.30
CA THR A 114 4.90 -22.70 -19.28
C THR A 114 5.25 -22.16 -20.67
N THR A 115 5.61 -20.89 -20.77
CA THR A 115 6.08 -20.28 -22.03
C THR A 115 7.32 -21.00 -22.52
N GLN A 116 7.33 -21.42 -23.79
CA GLN A 116 8.46 -22.11 -24.42
C GLN A 116 9.10 -21.26 -25.50
N GLU A 117 10.43 -21.33 -25.58
CA GLU A 117 11.23 -20.72 -26.64
C GLU A 117 11.81 -21.80 -27.55
N VAL A 118 11.47 -21.78 -28.83
CA VAL A 118 11.90 -22.79 -29.82
C VAL A 118 12.65 -22.11 -30.96
N LYS A 119 13.87 -22.55 -31.24
CA LYS A 119 14.65 -22.05 -32.38
C LYS A 119 14.13 -22.60 -33.70
N VAL A 120 13.94 -21.72 -34.67
CA VAL A 120 13.53 -22.07 -36.02
C VAL A 120 14.76 -22.62 -36.77
N GLY A 121 14.84 -23.96 -36.91
CA GLY A 121 15.85 -24.61 -37.71
C GLY A 121 15.47 -24.64 -39.21
N ASN A 122 15.96 -25.64 -39.96
CA ASN A 122 15.65 -25.81 -41.39
C ASN A 122 14.30 -26.51 -41.64
N GLN A 123 13.58 -26.93 -40.62
CA GLN A 123 12.32 -27.66 -40.73
C GLN A 123 11.18 -26.72 -41.18
N ALA A 124 10.31 -27.23 -42.06
CA ALA A 124 9.10 -26.52 -42.46
C ALA A 124 7.96 -26.65 -41.46
N THR A 125 7.98 -27.69 -40.62
CA THR A 125 7.00 -27.94 -39.56
C THR A 125 7.72 -28.16 -38.24
N ILE A 126 7.27 -27.46 -37.20
CA ILE A 126 7.83 -27.54 -35.83
C ILE A 126 6.71 -28.02 -34.91
N HIS A 127 6.96 -29.13 -34.20
CA HIS A 127 6.06 -29.65 -33.19
C HIS A 127 6.49 -29.13 -31.80
N VAL A 128 5.56 -28.51 -31.08
CA VAL A 128 5.79 -27.96 -29.73
C VAL A 128 4.83 -28.63 -28.78
N LYS A 129 5.35 -29.32 -27.77
CA LYS A 129 4.56 -29.86 -26.69
C LYS A 129 4.58 -28.90 -25.53
N LEU A 130 3.45 -28.24 -25.24
CA LEU A 130 3.31 -27.38 -24.06
C LEU A 130 3.25 -28.23 -22.79
N VAL A 131 3.91 -27.75 -21.74
CA VAL A 131 3.88 -28.33 -20.41
C VAL A 131 3.01 -27.46 -19.55
N GLU A 132 2.04 -28.05 -18.89
CA GLU A 132 1.18 -27.30 -17.94
C GLU A 132 2.05 -26.62 -16.88
N ASP A 133 1.79 -25.35 -16.64
CA ASP A 133 2.40 -24.62 -15.54
C ASP A 133 1.62 -24.92 -14.26
N ALA A 134 1.98 -26.01 -13.59
CA ALA A 134 1.38 -26.38 -12.32
C ALA A 134 1.46 -25.28 -11.25
N LYS A 135 2.35 -24.28 -11.43
CA LYS A 135 2.45 -23.11 -10.54
C LYS A 135 1.46 -22.00 -10.87
N ALA A 136 0.92 -21.94 -12.09
CA ALA A 136 -0.01 -20.89 -12.52
C ALA A 136 -1.47 -21.14 -12.05
N LEU A 137 -1.80 -22.31 -11.52
CA LEU A 137 -3.17 -22.70 -11.18
C LEU A 137 -3.47 -22.84 -9.70
N GLU A 138 -2.47 -22.72 -8.82
CA GLU A 138 -2.70 -22.76 -7.39
C GLU A 138 -2.89 -21.34 -6.81
N GLU A 139 -4.02 -20.71 -7.07
CA GLU A 139 -4.54 -19.68 -6.17
C GLU A 139 -4.99 -20.37 -4.88
N VAL A 140 -4.06 -20.58 -3.98
CA VAL A 140 -4.30 -21.14 -2.66
C VAL A 140 -4.74 -20.04 -1.74
N VAL A 141 -5.94 -20.13 -1.20
CA VAL A 141 -6.42 -19.25 -0.12
C VAL A 141 -6.00 -19.86 1.21
N VAL A 142 -5.17 -19.15 1.97
CA VAL A 142 -4.80 -19.58 3.32
C VAL A 142 -6.00 -19.37 4.23
N ILE A 143 -6.65 -20.44 4.66
CA ILE A 143 -7.81 -20.40 5.55
C ILE A 143 -7.39 -20.98 6.91
N GLY A 144 -7.28 -20.10 7.92
CA GLY A 144 -7.02 -20.52 9.30
C GLY A 144 -5.73 -21.32 9.46
N TYR A 145 -5.86 -22.60 9.79
CA TYR A 145 -4.72 -23.49 10.02
C TYR A 145 -4.33 -24.34 8.79
N GLY A 146 -4.82 -24.01 7.60
CA GLY A 146 -4.52 -24.73 6.37
C GLY A 146 -4.68 -23.87 5.13
N SER A 147 -4.24 -24.40 3.99
CA SER A 147 -4.49 -23.84 2.67
C SER A 147 -5.52 -24.68 1.96
N LEU A 148 -6.55 -24.05 1.39
CA LEU A 148 -7.52 -24.70 0.51
C LEU A 148 -7.43 -24.09 -0.89
N ASP A 149 -7.59 -24.93 -1.90
CA ASP A 149 -7.73 -24.43 -3.26
C ASP A 149 -8.96 -23.52 -3.37
N LYS A 150 -8.81 -22.37 -3.99
CA LYS A 150 -9.90 -21.41 -4.21
C LYS A 150 -11.11 -22.07 -4.88
N LYS A 151 -10.89 -23.12 -5.69
CA LYS A 151 -11.93 -23.92 -6.34
C LYS A 151 -12.76 -24.77 -5.37
N GLN A 152 -12.22 -25.09 -4.20
CA GLN A 152 -12.90 -25.92 -3.18
C GLN A 152 -13.75 -25.05 -2.23
N VAL A 153 -13.57 -23.74 -2.26
CA VAL A 153 -14.30 -22.82 -1.41
C VAL A 153 -15.55 -22.35 -2.13
N THR A 154 -16.69 -22.92 -1.81
CA THR A 154 -18.02 -22.58 -2.36
C THR A 154 -18.57 -21.24 -1.89
N SER A 155 -17.86 -20.53 -1.05
CA SER A 155 -18.26 -19.27 -0.41
C SER A 155 -17.89 -18.04 -1.26
N ALA A 156 -18.62 -16.93 -1.07
CA ALA A 156 -18.32 -15.66 -1.74
C ALA A 156 -17.01 -15.05 -1.23
N ILE A 157 -15.88 -15.41 -1.84
CA ILE A 157 -14.56 -14.85 -1.57
C ILE A 157 -14.24 -13.79 -2.63
N THR A 158 -13.75 -12.65 -2.17
CA THR A 158 -13.14 -11.65 -3.06
C THR A 158 -11.66 -11.58 -2.75
N SER A 159 -10.82 -11.89 -3.73
CA SER A 159 -9.36 -11.82 -3.63
C SER A 159 -8.84 -10.61 -4.36
N LEU A 160 -7.91 -9.88 -3.75
CA LEU A 160 -7.13 -8.79 -4.33
C LEU A 160 -5.65 -9.13 -4.22
N LYS A 161 -4.92 -9.00 -5.31
CA LYS A 161 -3.46 -9.11 -5.32
C LYS A 161 -2.83 -7.76 -5.00
N ALA A 162 -1.54 -7.75 -4.66
CA ALA A 162 -0.81 -6.50 -4.40
C ALA A 162 -0.93 -5.49 -5.55
N ASP A 163 -0.91 -5.97 -6.79
CA ASP A 163 -1.00 -5.15 -8.00
C ASP A 163 -2.39 -4.53 -8.21
N ASP A 164 -3.42 -5.11 -7.59
CA ASP A 164 -4.79 -4.57 -7.63
C ASP A 164 -5.01 -3.47 -6.60
N LEU A 165 -4.10 -3.29 -5.65
CA LEU A 165 -4.21 -2.23 -4.64
C LEU A 165 -3.94 -0.88 -5.30
N MET A 166 -4.62 0.16 -4.83
CA MET A 166 -4.44 1.51 -5.38
C MET A 166 -3.06 2.04 -5.00
N VAL A 167 -2.26 2.38 -6.00
CA VAL A 167 -1.01 3.13 -5.83
C VAL A 167 -1.34 4.61 -5.64
N GLY A 168 -0.60 5.31 -4.78
CA GLY A 168 -0.78 6.75 -4.58
C GLY A 168 -1.82 7.12 -3.51
N VAL A 169 -2.31 6.15 -2.76
CA VAL A 169 -3.10 6.43 -1.56
C VAL A 169 -2.14 6.56 -0.38
N SER A 170 -1.63 7.76 -0.18
CA SER A 170 -0.79 8.07 0.98
C SER A 170 -1.59 7.95 2.26
N GLY A 171 -1.14 7.11 3.13
CA GLY A 171 -1.66 6.93 4.47
C GLY A 171 -1.09 5.68 5.10
N ALA A 172 -0.81 5.75 6.40
CA ALA A 172 -0.39 4.60 7.18
C ALA A 172 -1.45 3.47 7.23
N ASP A 173 -2.55 3.65 6.53
CA ASP A 173 -3.70 2.75 6.55
C ASP A 173 -3.96 2.18 5.15
N ILE A 174 -3.58 0.93 4.97
CA ILE A 174 -3.83 0.12 3.76
C ILE A 174 -5.32 0.09 3.39
N SER A 175 -6.18 0.34 4.36
CA SER A 175 -7.63 0.35 4.19
C SER A 175 -8.07 1.27 3.06
N ALA A 176 -7.43 2.43 2.91
CA ALA A 176 -7.79 3.37 1.86
C ALA A 176 -7.58 2.79 0.45
N SER A 177 -6.58 1.90 0.27
CA SER A 177 -6.33 1.22 -1.00
C SER A 177 -7.37 0.15 -1.35
N LEU A 178 -8.17 -0.29 -0.38
CA LEU A 178 -9.25 -1.27 -0.56
C LEU A 178 -10.59 -0.61 -0.93
N GLN A 179 -10.70 0.71 -0.78
CA GLN A 179 -11.95 1.43 -1.02
C GLN A 179 -12.45 1.24 -2.46
N GLY A 180 -13.71 0.82 -2.60
CA GLY A 180 -14.34 0.58 -3.89
C GLY A 180 -13.90 -0.69 -4.62
N LYS A 181 -12.88 -1.42 -4.12
CA LYS A 181 -12.39 -2.68 -4.71
C LYS A 181 -13.18 -3.91 -4.25
N ILE A 182 -13.80 -3.84 -3.09
CA ILE A 182 -14.50 -4.97 -2.48
C ILE A 182 -15.99 -4.63 -2.37
N GLY A 183 -16.81 -5.31 -3.16
CA GLY A 183 -18.27 -5.12 -3.10
C GLY A 183 -18.83 -5.46 -1.70
N GLY A 184 -19.58 -4.52 -1.11
CA GLY A 184 -20.17 -4.66 0.23
C GLY A 184 -19.26 -4.29 1.41
N LEU A 185 -18.01 -3.87 1.15
CA LEU A 185 -17.13 -3.30 2.16
C LEU A 185 -17.25 -1.77 2.15
N VAL A 186 -17.73 -1.22 3.26
CA VAL A 186 -17.79 0.22 3.50
C VAL A 186 -16.67 0.60 4.46
N MET A 187 -15.97 1.66 4.12
CA MET A 187 -14.87 2.18 4.91
C MET A 187 -15.08 3.67 5.17
N ASN A 188 -14.92 4.05 6.42
CA ASN A 188 -14.90 5.44 6.83
C ASN A 188 -13.50 5.82 7.29
N ASN A 189 -12.89 6.73 6.56
CA ASN A 189 -11.64 7.38 6.92
C ASN A 189 -11.91 8.87 7.11
N LEU A 190 -11.54 9.41 8.26
CA LEU A 190 -11.75 10.82 8.60
C LEU A 190 -10.75 11.76 7.91
N GLY A 191 -9.86 11.25 7.06
CA GLY A 191 -8.87 12.06 6.34
C GLY A 191 -7.69 12.55 7.17
N SER A 192 -7.67 12.28 8.49
CA SER A 192 -6.55 12.57 9.37
C SER A 192 -5.42 11.54 9.19
N ALA A 193 -4.18 11.99 9.35
CA ALA A 193 -3.01 11.11 9.36
C ALA A 193 -3.03 10.10 10.51
N ASN A 194 -3.76 10.39 11.59
CA ASN A 194 -3.82 9.62 12.83
C ASN A 194 -5.11 8.82 13.00
N SER A 195 -6.18 9.15 12.27
CA SER A 195 -7.42 8.40 12.38
C SER A 195 -7.30 7.03 11.73
N GLY A 196 -7.72 6.00 12.45
CA GLY A 196 -7.88 4.66 11.87
C GLY A 196 -9.13 4.59 10.99
N THR A 197 -9.07 3.73 9.98
CA THR A 197 -10.23 3.43 9.16
C THR A 197 -11.14 2.46 9.88
N THR A 198 -12.43 2.73 9.91
CA THR A 198 -13.44 1.79 10.37
C THR A 198 -13.98 0.98 9.19
N PHE A 199 -14.09 -0.33 9.39
CA PHE A 199 -14.59 -1.26 8.39
C PHE A 199 -16.00 -1.72 8.72
N GLN A 200 -16.83 -1.82 7.70
CA GLN A 200 -18.15 -2.43 7.79
C GLN A 200 -18.40 -3.30 6.56
N LEU A 201 -18.66 -4.58 6.76
CA LEU A 201 -18.93 -5.53 5.69
C LEU A 201 -20.41 -5.93 5.70
N ARG A 202 -21.10 -5.75 4.55
CA ARG A 202 -22.53 -6.10 4.36
C ARG A 202 -23.51 -5.47 5.37
N GLY A 203 -23.18 -4.32 5.95
CA GLY A 203 -24.06 -3.62 6.90
C GLY A 203 -23.83 -3.99 8.36
N MET A 204 -24.70 -3.49 9.25
CA MET A 204 -24.61 -3.74 10.69
C MET A 204 -25.17 -5.11 11.04
N THR A 205 -24.32 -6.01 11.52
CA THR A 205 -24.71 -7.36 11.95
C THR A 205 -25.21 -7.40 13.39
N SER A 206 -24.90 -6.37 14.20
CA SER A 206 -25.30 -6.28 15.60
C SER A 206 -25.37 -4.84 16.07
N ILE A 207 -26.26 -4.57 17.03
CA ILE A 207 -26.39 -3.25 17.68
C ILE A 207 -25.31 -3.07 18.76
N ASN A 208 -24.98 -4.14 19.49
CA ASN A 208 -24.16 -4.10 20.72
C ASN A 208 -22.79 -4.80 20.61
N SER A 209 -22.50 -5.54 19.54
CA SER A 209 -21.22 -6.23 19.36
C SER A 209 -20.39 -5.61 18.24
N GLY A 210 -19.12 -5.95 18.18
CA GLY A 210 -18.16 -5.42 17.20
C GLY A 210 -18.69 -5.49 15.77
N LYS A 211 -18.72 -4.36 15.10
CA LYS A 211 -19.25 -4.16 13.73
C LYS A 211 -18.21 -4.39 12.66
N ALA A 212 -16.93 -4.45 13.06
CA ALA A 212 -15.81 -4.61 12.15
C ALA A 212 -15.55 -6.08 11.83
N PRO A 213 -15.15 -6.41 10.59
CA PRO A 213 -14.69 -7.74 10.22
C PRO A 213 -13.44 -8.12 11.01
N LEU A 214 -13.25 -9.43 11.24
CA LEU A 214 -12.03 -9.93 11.85
C LEU A 214 -10.87 -9.82 10.89
N ILE A 215 -9.79 -9.17 11.31
CA ILE A 215 -8.55 -9.11 10.54
C ILE A 215 -7.66 -10.28 10.95
N VAL A 216 -7.17 -11.03 9.96
CA VAL A 216 -6.26 -12.15 10.13
C VAL A 216 -5.02 -11.88 9.26
N ILE A 217 -3.85 -11.81 9.89
CA ILE A 217 -2.58 -11.56 9.19
C ILE A 217 -1.73 -12.83 9.28
N ASP A 218 -1.36 -13.38 8.14
CA ASP A 218 -0.55 -14.61 8.02
C ASP A 218 -1.09 -15.80 8.87
N GLY A 219 -2.43 -15.88 8.99
CA GLY A 219 -3.13 -16.91 9.76
C GLY A 219 -3.39 -16.55 11.23
N PHE A 220 -2.87 -15.44 11.75
CA PHE A 220 -3.07 -15.00 13.13
C PHE A 220 -4.23 -14.02 13.26
N PRO A 221 -5.31 -14.36 13.99
CA PRO A 221 -6.49 -13.52 14.13
C PRO A 221 -6.28 -12.38 15.13
N GLY A 222 -6.87 -11.22 14.83
CA GLY A 222 -6.83 -10.02 15.68
C GLY A 222 -5.64 -9.10 15.42
N GLY A 223 -5.01 -9.22 14.25
CA GLY A 223 -3.95 -8.30 13.81
C GLY A 223 -4.48 -6.88 13.58
N ASP A 224 -3.61 -5.89 13.78
CA ASP A 224 -3.89 -4.50 13.39
C ASP A 224 -3.37 -4.28 11.96
N ILE A 225 -4.26 -3.94 11.03
CA ILE A 225 -3.92 -3.67 9.63
C ILE A 225 -2.92 -2.50 9.51
N ARG A 226 -2.92 -1.59 10.47
CA ARG A 226 -1.98 -0.46 10.53
C ARG A 226 -0.55 -0.89 10.87
N SER A 227 -0.34 -2.13 11.30
CA SER A 227 1.02 -2.67 11.51
C SER A 227 1.73 -3.03 10.21
N LEU A 228 1.01 -3.08 9.08
CA LEU A 228 1.53 -3.48 7.79
C LEU A 228 1.79 -2.28 6.87
N THR A 229 2.70 -2.45 5.92
CA THR A 229 2.83 -1.58 4.76
C THR A 229 2.19 -2.25 3.54
N GLN A 230 1.62 -1.45 2.63
CA GLN A 230 1.04 -1.98 1.41
C GLN A 230 2.05 -2.77 0.58
N ASP A 231 3.30 -2.32 0.55
CA ASP A 231 4.38 -2.96 -0.22
C ASP A 231 4.75 -4.36 0.29
N ASP A 232 4.44 -4.68 1.56
CA ASP A 232 4.69 -5.99 2.16
C ASP A 232 3.54 -6.98 1.94
N ILE A 233 2.42 -6.56 1.37
CA ILE A 233 1.26 -7.42 1.14
C ILE A 233 1.44 -8.20 -0.15
N LYS A 234 1.08 -9.50 -0.10
CA LYS A 234 0.99 -10.38 -1.25
C LYS A 234 -0.43 -10.47 -1.78
N SER A 235 -1.41 -10.70 -0.89
CA SER A 235 -2.84 -10.77 -1.22
C SER A 235 -3.71 -10.38 -0.03
N ILE A 236 -4.94 -9.94 -0.34
CA ILE A 236 -6.00 -9.71 0.63
C ILE A 236 -7.23 -10.48 0.15
N ASP A 237 -7.71 -11.41 0.99
CA ASP A 237 -8.88 -12.22 0.72
C ASP A 237 -9.99 -11.86 1.70
N VAL A 238 -11.18 -11.54 1.20
CA VAL A 238 -12.31 -11.16 2.04
C VAL A 238 -13.38 -12.23 2.01
N LEU A 239 -13.56 -12.85 3.17
CA LEU A 239 -14.60 -13.85 3.43
C LEU A 239 -15.86 -13.13 3.89
N LYS A 240 -16.85 -13.07 3.01
CA LYS A 240 -18.06 -12.30 3.26
C LYS A 240 -19.14 -13.12 3.98
N ASP A 241 -19.05 -14.43 3.95
CA ASP A 241 -20.04 -15.35 4.48
C ASP A 241 -19.62 -15.97 5.80
N ALA A 242 -20.57 -16.16 6.70
CA ALA A 242 -20.32 -16.77 8.01
C ALA A 242 -19.81 -18.21 7.89
N SER A 243 -20.16 -18.94 6.83
CA SER A 243 -19.68 -20.30 6.56
C SER A 243 -18.16 -20.32 6.30
N ALA A 244 -17.66 -19.35 5.52
CA ALA A 244 -16.23 -19.21 5.28
C ALA A 244 -15.47 -18.75 6.54
N GLY A 245 -16.13 -17.97 7.40
CA GLY A 245 -15.60 -17.50 8.68
C GLY A 245 -15.72 -18.50 9.83
N ALA A 246 -16.39 -19.65 9.65
CA ALA A 246 -16.69 -20.59 10.73
C ALA A 246 -15.45 -21.08 11.51
N ILE A 247 -14.30 -21.19 10.84
CA ILE A 247 -13.00 -21.57 11.44
C ILE A 247 -12.58 -20.59 12.55
N TYR A 248 -12.98 -19.31 12.43
CA TYR A 248 -12.64 -18.26 13.39
C TYR A 248 -13.69 -18.03 14.48
N GLY A 249 -14.75 -18.86 14.46
CA GLY A 249 -15.83 -18.82 15.45
C GLY A 249 -16.67 -17.55 15.41
N THR A 250 -17.26 -17.17 16.53
CA THR A 250 -18.18 -16.03 16.64
C THR A 250 -17.56 -14.68 16.29
N ARG A 251 -16.22 -14.55 16.37
CA ARG A 251 -15.52 -13.33 15.98
C ARG A 251 -15.60 -13.03 14.47
N ALA A 252 -15.90 -14.04 13.66
CA ALA A 252 -16.06 -13.92 12.22
C ALA A 252 -17.47 -13.53 11.77
N ALA A 253 -18.40 -13.26 12.72
CA ALA A 253 -19.80 -12.97 12.40
C ALA A 253 -19.97 -11.74 11.47
N ALA A 254 -19.08 -10.75 11.55
CA ALA A 254 -19.05 -9.58 10.68
C ALA A 254 -18.20 -9.79 9.40
N GLY A 255 -17.76 -11.02 9.11
CA GLY A 255 -16.83 -11.38 8.04
C GLY A 255 -15.39 -11.40 8.48
N VAL A 256 -14.50 -11.83 7.57
CA VAL A 256 -13.06 -11.95 7.82
C VAL A 256 -12.27 -11.31 6.67
N ILE A 257 -11.26 -10.55 7.00
CA ILE A 257 -10.25 -10.03 6.07
C ILE A 257 -8.94 -10.79 6.33
N LEU A 258 -8.57 -11.64 5.40
CA LEU A 258 -7.31 -12.38 5.43
C LEU A 258 -6.25 -11.59 4.68
N ILE A 259 -5.15 -11.30 5.32
CA ILE A 259 -4.01 -10.62 4.73
C ILE A 259 -2.83 -11.58 4.72
N THR A 260 -2.34 -11.86 3.53
CA THR A 260 -1.12 -12.65 3.34
C THR A 260 0.01 -11.70 2.99
N THR A 261 1.12 -11.78 3.73
CA THR A 261 2.29 -10.96 3.47
C THR A 261 3.29 -11.67 2.56
N LYS A 262 4.24 -10.90 2.00
CA LYS A 262 5.33 -11.43 1.18
C LYS A 262 6.28 -12.28 2.06
N SER A 263 6.58 -13.49 1.64
CA SER A 263 7.43 -14.44 2.38
C SER A 263 8.72 -14.82 1.66
N GLY A 264 9.04 -14.11 0.59
CA GLY A 264 10.12 -14.48 -0.33
C GLY A 264 9.64 -15.37 -1.47
N SER A 265 10.48 -15.52 -2.47
CA SER A 265 10.25 -16.41 -3.62
C SER A 265 11.52 -17.14 -4.00
N ASN A 266 11.40 -18.19 -4.82
CA ASN A 266 12.56 -18.83 -5.41
C ASN A 266 13.17 -17.90 -6.47
N THR A 267 14.31 -17.32 -6.15
CA THR A 267 15.10 -16.46 -7.04
C THR A 267 16.31 -17.16 -7.62
N ASN A 268 16.37 -18.50 -7.52
CA ASN A 268 17.54 -19.29 -7.86
C ASN A 268 18.82 -18.82 -7.13
N GLY A 269 18.68 -18.44 -5.86
CA GLY A 269 19.77 -17.94 -5.02
C GLY A 269 20.23 -16.51 -5.33
N LYS A 270 19.62 -15.84 -6.31
CA LYS A 270 19.94 -14.43 -6.62
C LYS A 270 19.23 -13.51 -5.64
N VAL A 271 19.88 -12.41 -5.30
CA VAL A 271 19.27 -11.35 -4.49
C VAL A 271 18.47 -10.43 -5.41
N ARG A 272 17.19 -10.20 -5.06
CA ARG A 272 16.34 -9.18 -5.66
C ARG A 272 16.19 -8.05 -4.66
N LEU A 273 16.60 -6.85 -5.05
CA LEU A 273 16.43 -5.62 -4.28
C LEU A 273 15.33 -4.78 -4.94
N THR A 274 14.35 -4.35 -4.16
CA THR A 274 13.26 -3.48 -4.61
C THR A 274 13.23 -2.25 -3.72
N TYR A 275 13.25 -1.08 -4.33
CA TYR A 275 13.06 0.18 -3.64
C TYR A 275 11.86 0.90 -4.25
N SER A 276 10.88 1.25 -3.42
CA SER A 276 9.74 2.07 -3.78
C SER A 276 9.72 3.36 -2.96
N ASN A 277 9.29 4.44 -3.59
CA ASN A 277 9.06 5.70 -2.92
C ASN A 277 7.76 6.33 -3.41
N GLU A 278 7.13 7.12 -2.55
CA GLU A 278 5.92 7.85 -2.84
C GLU A 278 5.98 9.22 -2.17
N PHE A 279 5.60 10.25 -2.92
CA PHE A 279 5.48 11.62 -2.43
C PHE A 279 4.07 12.10 -2.69
N THR A 280 3.40 12.61 -1.64
CA THR A 280 2.00 13.02 -1.73
C THR A 280 1.80 14.40 -1.12
N LYS A 281 1.05 15.23 -1.84
CA LYS A 281 0.52 16.49 -1.33
C LYS A 281 -1.00 16.41 -1.32
N LYS A 282 -1.60 16.68 -0.16
CA LYS A 282 -3.06 16.66 0.01
C LYS A 282 -3.61 18.08 -0.16
N GLN A 283 -4.80 18.17 -0.72
CA GLN A 283 -5.53 19.43 -0.86
C GLN A 283 -6.90 19.31 -0.25
N ASN A 284 -7.38 20.40 0.32
CA ASN A 284 -8.77 20.53 0.74
C ASN A 284 -9.64 20.72 -0.49
N TYR A 285 -10.69 19.92 -0.60
CA TYR A 285 -11.70 20.02 -1.65
C TYR A 285 -13.06 20.22 -0.98
N ASN A 286 -13.85 21.17 -1.46
CA ASN A 286 -15.14 21.55 -0.85
C ASN A 286 -15.01 22.15 0.56
N ALA A 287 -14.24 23.22 0.71
CA ALA A 287 -14.33 24.04 1.93
C ALA A 287 -15.74 24.62 2.06
N PRO A 288 -16.28 24.68 3.29
CA PRO A 288 -17.56 25.35 3.51
C PRO A 288 -17.45 26.84 3.16
N GLU A 289 -18.50 27.40 2.57
CA GLU A 289 -18.61 28.84 2.43
C GLU A 289 -18.86 29.47 3.78
N MET A 290 -18.06 30.47 4.14
CA MET A 290 -18.12 31.16 5.41
C MET A 290 -18.30 32.67 5.15
N LEU A 291 -18.97 33.35 6.06
CA LEU A 291 -19.08 34.78 6.00
C LEU A 291 -17.70 35.42 6.15
N SER A 292 -17.39 36.38 5.30
CA SER A 292 -16.24 37.26 5.49
C SER A 292 -16.46 38.22 6.69
N GLY A 293 -15.37 38.76 7.24
CA GLY A 293 -15.45 39.78 8.30
C GLY A 293 -16.32 40.97 7.88
N ARG A 294 -16.20 41.40 6.62
CA ARG A 294 -17.00 42.49 6.08
C ARG A 294 -18.50 42.17 6.04
N GLU A 295 -18.90 41.01 5.52
CA GLU A 295 -20.30 40.59 5.48
C GLU A 295 -20.87 40.44 6.91
N TYR A 296 -20.07 39.93 7.84
CA TYR A 296 -20.45 39.78 9.23
C TYR A 296 -20.73 41.15 9.89
N ALA A 297 -19.88 42.16 9.62
CA ALA A 297 -20.04 43.50 10.11
C ALA A 297 -21.25 44.24 9.44
N GLU A 298 -21.41 44.14 8.12
CA GLU A 298 -22.52 44.70 7.37
C GLU A 298 -23.88 44.17 7.85
N HIS A 299 -23.95 42.90 8.21
CA HIS A 299 -25.17 42.26 8.71
C HIS A 299 -25.38 42.47 10.23
N ASN A 300 -24.48 43.17 10.94
CA ASN A 300 -24.54 43.42 12.38
C ASN A 300 -24.78 42.13 13.20
N ILE A 301 -24.14 41.03 12.85
CA ILE A 301 -24.33 39.73 13.51
C ILE A 301 -23.71 39.73 14.92
N GLY A 302 -22.66 40.52 15.15
CA GLY A 302 -21.98 40.64 16.44
C GLY A 302 -20.98 41.77 16.47
N THR A 303 -20.09 41.79 17.47
CA THR A 303 -19.06 42.84 17.61
C THR A 303 -18.06 42.71 16.45
N ASP A 304 -17.79 43.82 15.80
CA ASP A 304 -16.73 43.96 14.82
C ASP A 304 -15.39 44.26 15.50
N TYR A 305 -14.39 43.42 15.30
CA TYR A 305 -13.02 43.57 15.82
C TYR A 305 -12.02 44.03 14.74
N GLY A 306 -12.50 44.31 13.51
CA GLY A 306 -11.71 44.91 12.44
C GLY A 306 -10.82 44.00 11.64
N SER A 307 -10.94 42.65 11.77
CA SER A 307 -10.22 41.68 10.96
C SER A 307 -11.14 41.04 9.93
N ASP A 308 -10.55 40.27 9.00
CA ASP A 308 -11.24 39.44 8.02
C ASP A 308 -10.58 38.05 7.95
N THR A 309 -10.96 37.18 8.90
CA THR A 309 -10.32 35.88 9.12
C THR A 309 -11.20 34.76 8.60
N ASN A 310 -10.69 33.98 7.68
CA ASN A 310 -11.28 32.71 7.35
C ASN A 310 -10.72 31.62 8.29
N TRP A 311 -11.41 31.38 9.39
CA TRP A 311 -11.00 30.45 10.44
C TRP A 311 -10.82 29.01 9.95
N TRP A 312 -11.58 28.57 8.94
CA TRP A 312 -11.41 27.26 8.33
C TRP A 312 -10.06 27.16 7.62
N ASP A 313 -9.73 28.17 6.82
CA ASP A 313 -8.52 28.21 6.02
C ASP A 313 -7.25 28.35 6.88
N GLU A 314 -7.36 28.99 8.03
CA GLU A 314 -6.29 29.10 9.03
C GLU A 314 -5.95 27.74 9.67
N LEU A 315 -6.88 26.78 9.72
CA LEU A 315 -6.65 25.44 10.24
C LEU A 315 -6.10 24.48 9.18
N ILE A 316 -5.99 24.91 7.93
CA ILE A 316 -5.49 24.06 6.84
C ILE A 316 -3.97 24.12 6.74
N ASN A 317 -3.33 22.97 6.79
CA ASN A 317 -1.91 22.83 6.53
C ASN A 317 -1.61 22.91 5.03
N LYS A 318 -1.42 24.12 4.51
CA LYS A 318 -1.11 24.37 3.08
C LYS A 318 0.26 23.82 2.66
N GLY A 319 1.15 23.63 3.63
CA GLY A 319 2.51 23.11 3.45
C GLY A 319 2.64 21.59 3.59
N ASN A 320 1.53 20.85 3.70
CA ASN A 320 1.60 19.40 3.90
C ASN A 320 2.36 18.70 2.78
N PHE A 321 3.24 17.78 3.20
CA PHE A 321 4.03 16.96 2.29
C PHE A 321 4.29 15.62 2.94
N SER A 322 3.71 14.58 2.38
CA SER A 322 3.87 13.22 2.84
C SER A 322 4.90 12.49 1.98
N GLN A 323 5.69 11.61 2.61
CA GLN A 323 6.68 10.80 1.93
C GLN A 323 6.70 9.40 2.51
N LYS A 324 6.90 8.41 1.64
CA LYS A 324 7.04 7.01 1.98
C LYS A 324 8.25 6.44 1.24
N HIS A 325 9.06 5.69 1.95
CA HIS A 325 10.20 4.96 1.42
C HIS A 325 10.13 3.53 1.90
N HIS A 326 10.25 2.59 0.98
CA HIS A 326 10.23 1.16 1.27
C HIS A 326 11.35 0.47 0.51
N LEU A 327 12.15 -0.30 1.23
CA LEU A 327 13.25 -1.08 0.71
C LEU A 327 13.00 -2.54 1.05
N ALA A 328 12.93 -3.40 0.03
CA ALA A 328 12.76 -4.83 0.23
C ALA A 328 13.90 -5.61 -0.42
N LEU A 329 14.34 -6.66 0.26
CA LEU A 329 15.30 -7.63 -0.19
C LEU A 329 14.65 -9.00 -0.17
N GLU A 330 14.72 -9.69 -1.30
CA GLU A 330 14.16 -11.00 -1.50
C GLU A 330 15.24 -11.94 -2.04
N MET A 331 15.36 -13.11 -1.45
CA MET A 331 16.31 -14.12 -1.85
C MET A 331 15.76 -15.49 -1.53
N GLY A 332 16.02 -16.49 -2.38
CA GLY A 332 15.59 -17.84 -2.06
C GLY A 332 15.99 -18.88 -3.08
N THR A 333 15.91 -20.11 -2.61
CA THR A 333 15.98 -21.36 -3.35
C THR A 333 14.64 -22.09 -3.21
N GLU A 334 14.53 -23.31 -3.73
CA GLU A 334 13.34 -24.15 -3.54
C GLU A 334 13.13 -24.55 -2.07
N LYS A 335 14.22 -24.68 -1.30
CA LYS A 335 14.19 -25.17 0.09
C LYS A 335 14.24 -24.05 1.16
N ALA A 336 14.76 -22.89 0.81
CA ALA A 336 14.89 -21.76 1.74
C ALA A 336 14.61 -20.44 1.03
N GLN A 337 13.73 -19.63 1.60
CA GLN A 337 13.35 -18.32 1.07
C GLN A 337 13.35 -17.32 2.20
N VAL A 338 13.80 -16.10 1.92
CA VAL A 338 13.85 -14.99 2.86
C VAL A 338 13.35 -13.72 2.18
N TYR A 339 12.51 -12.99 2.88
CA TYR A 339 12.05 -11.65 2.55
C TYR A 339 12.37 -10.74 3.72
N THR A 340 13.02 -9.62 3.45
CA THR A 340 13.31 -8.60 4.45
C THR A 340 12.91 -7.24 3.90
N SER A 341 12.18 -6.45 4.68
CA SER A 341 11.82 -5.08 4.29
C SER A 341 12.11 -4.10 5.40
N PHE A 342 12.35 -2.85 4.99
CA PHE A 342 12.47 -1.67 5.84
C PHE A 342 11.64 -0.55 5.24
N PHE A 343 10.95 0.20 6.08
CA PHE A 343 10.17 1.33 5.63
C PHE A 343 10.30 2.54 6.55
N TYR A 344 10.14 3.69 5.96
CA TYR A 344 9.93 4.97 6.61
C TYR A 344 8.78 5.68 5.94
N GLU A 345 7.84 6.18 6.71
CA GLU A 345 6.70 6.95 6.23
C GLU A 345 6.48 8.17 7.11
N LYS A 346 6.36 9.33 6.48
CA LYS A 346 5.89 10.57 7.10
C LYS A 346 4.59 10.95 6.42
N ASN A 347 3.49 10.89 7.15
CA ASN A 347 2.16 11.24 6.67
C ASN A 347 1.70 12.53 7.33
N GLN A 348 1.39 13.53 6.52
CA GLN A 348 0.80 14.79 6.96
C GLN A 348 -0.64 14.88 6.46
N GLY A 349 -1.55 15.20 7.37
CA GLY A 349 -2.93 15.49 7.05
C GLY A 349 -3.12 16.88 6.47
N ILE A 350 -4.36 17.21 6.13
CA ILE A 350 -4.76 18.55 5.66
C ILE A 350 -4.94 19.56 6.80
N ALA A 351 -5.11 19.09 8.03
CA ALA A 351 -5.25 19.94 9.20
C ALA A 351 -3.88 20.31 9.80
N LEU A 352 -3.82 21.44 10.51
CA LEU A 352 -2.65 21.80 11.30
C LEU A 352 -2.35 20.71 12.32
N GLN A 353 -1.07 20.45 12.58
CA GLN A 353 -0.55 19.50 13.57
C GLN A 353 -0.97 18.02 13.31
N ASP A 354 -1.69 17.72 12.24
CA ASP A 354 -2.06 16.36 11.87
C ASP A 354 -0.88 15.66 11.18
N GLU A 355 0.00 15.10 11.98
CA GLU A 355 1.22 14.44 11.50
C GLU A 355 1.41 13.07 12.16
N ARG A 356 1.88 12.12 11.38
CA ARG A 356 2.30 10.80 11.81
C ARG A 356 3.58 10.39 11.12
N GLN A 357 4.53 9.84 11.88
CA GLN A 357 5.77 9.28 11.38
C GLN A 357 5.88 7.82 11.79
N ASP A 358 6.04 6.95 10.84
CA ASP A 358 6.19 5.52 11.03
C ASP A 358 7.52 5.04 10.46
N TYR A 359 8.16 4.10 11.16
CA TYR A 359 9.28 3.35 10.62
C TYR A 359 9.29 1.95 11.20
N GLY A 360 9.84 1.04 10.45
CA GLY A 360 9.89 -0.34 10.88
C GLY A 360 10.58 -1.25 9.87
N GLY A 361 10.48 -2.53 10.14
CA GLY A 361 11.02 -3.55 9.27
C GLY A 361 10.42 -4.90 9.58
N ARG A 362 10.47 -5.76 8.59
CA ARG A 362 9.94 -7.12 8.61
C ARG A 362 10.98 -8.09 8.10
N VAL A 363 11.03 -9.26 8.71
CA VAL A 363 11.80 -10.41 8.21
C VAL A 363 10.86 -11.60 8.20
N ASN A 364 10.63 -12.15 7.02
CA ASN A 364 9.89 -13.39 6.81
C ASN A 364 10.82 -14.40 6.17
N ALA A 365 10.84 -15.63 6.69
CA ALA A 365 11.57 -16.71 6.07
C ALA A 365 10.69 -17.96 5.93
N SER A 366 11.03 -18.82 5.01
CA SER A 366 10.40 -20.14 4.84
C SER A 366 11.50 -21.16 4.63
N PHE A 367 11.45 -22.25 5.37
CA PHE A 367 12.39 -23.35 5.29
C PHE A 367 11.64 -24.66 5.12
N LYS A 368 11.93 -25.40 4.03
CA LYS A 368 11.44 -26.75 3.81
C LYS A 368 12.51 -27.74 4.27
N LEU A 369 12.15 -28.55 5.25
CA LEU A 369 13.03 -29.49 5.94
C LEU A 369 12.58 -30.93 5.69
N PHE A 370 13.51 -31.89 5.84
CA PHE A 370 13.23 -33.33 5.74
C PHE A 370 12.52 -33.70 4.41
N ASP A 371 13.11 -33.31 3.27
CA ASP A 371 12.55 -33.53 1.93
C ASP A 371 11.10 -33.07 1.80
N ASP A 372 10.90 -31.79 2.19
CA ASP A 372 9.63 -31.06 2.15
C ASP A 372 8.54 -31.57 3.12
N TRP A 373 8.90 -32.50 4.04
CA TRP A 373 7.96 -33.00 5.04
C TRP A 373 7.53 -31.96 6.06
N LEU A 374 8.42 -31.03 6.41
CA LEU A 374 8.17 -29.96 7.37
C LEU A 374 8.53 -28.61 6.76
N GLU A 375 7.55 -27.70 6.72
CA GLU A 375 7.80 -26.29 6.40
C GLU A 375 7.71 -25.46 7.66
N VAL A 376 8.72 -24.63 7.92
CA VAL A 376 8.79 -23.69 9.06
C VAL A 376 8.88 -22.28 8.50
N ARG A 377 7.97 -21.41 8.92
CA ARG A 377 7.88 -20.01 8.50
C ARG A 377 7.99 -19.06 9.69
N PRO A 378 9.23 -18.71 10.12
CA PRO A 378 9.41 -17.66 11.10
C PRO A 378 9.19 -16.29 10.49
N ALA A 379 8.54 -15.42 11.25
CA ALA A 379 8.33 -14.02 10.90
C ALA A 379 8.61 -13.13 12.10
N VAL A 380 9.24 -11.99 11.86
CA VAL A 380 9.45 -10.94 12.87
C VAL A 380 9.06 -9.61 12.23
N ASP A 381 8.22 -8.88 12.93
CA ASP A 381 7.73 -7.58 12.52
C ASP A 381 7.97 -6.56 13.64
N TYR A 382 8.55 -5.43 13.29
CA TYR A 382 8.74 -4.30 14.17
C TYR A 382 8.27 -3.02 13.51
N ARG A 383 7.43 -2.25 14.21
CA ARG A 383 6.99 -0.93 13.80
C ARG A 383 6.96 0.02 14.98
N GLN A 384 7.35 1.24 14.74
CA GLN A 384 7.17 2.34 15.67
C GLN A 384 6.49 3.51 14.96
N ALA A 385 5.46 4.07 15.59
CA ALA A 385 4.74 5.24 15.09
C ALA A 385 4.80 6.35 16.13
N ALA A 386 5.27 7.50 15.70
CA ALA A 386 5.16 8.76 16.43
C ALA A 386 4.04 9.59 15.81
N ARG A 387 3.13 10.08 16.62
CA ARG A 387 1.95 10.80 16.15
C ARG A 387 1.65 12.02 17.01
N ASN A 388 1.14 13.07 16.41
CA ASN A 388 0.44 14.11 17.11
C ASN A 388 -1.07 13.82 17.03
N ASN A 389 -1.71 13.64 18.18
CA ASN A 389 -3.15 13.29 18.27
C ASN A 389 -4.05 14.51 18.31
N HIS A 390 -3.50 15.71 18.24
CA HIS A 390 -4.31 16.92 18.20
C HIS A 390 -4.97 17.05 16.81
N TYR A 391 -6.27 17.16 16.82
CA TYR A 391 -7.05 17.42 15.62
C TYR A 391 -7.82 18.72 15.82
N PRO A 392 -7.57 19.78 15.03
CA PRO A 392 -8.20 21.07 15.21
C PRO A 392 -9.72 21.00 15.18
N ASN A 393 -10.36 21.82 15.99
CA ASN A 393 -11.82 21.87 16.08
C ASN A 393 -12.42 22.71 14.94
N PHE A 394 -12.64 22.09 13.79
CA PHE A 394 -13.26 22.73 12.64
C PHE A 394 -14.70 23.20 12.89
N GLN A 395 -15.43 22.51 13.78
CA GLN A 395 -16.79 22.93 14.12
C GLN A 395 -16.77 24.26 14.89
N GLN A 396 -15.79 24.47 15.75
CA GLN A 396 -15.62 25.76 16.43
C GLN A 396 -15.14 26.84 15.47
N ALA A 397 -14.25 26.51 14.52
CA ALA A 397 -13.82 27.43 13.47
C ALA A 397 -15.00 28.05 12.70
N MET A 398 -16.00 27.24 12.36
CA MET A 398 -17.21 27.71 11.69
C MET A 398 -18.10 28.62 12.54
N ARG A 399 -17.90 28.66 13.86
CA ARG A 399 -18.67 29.50 14.80
C ARG A 399 -17.93 30.76 15.20
N ASN A 400 -16.61 30.77 15.05
CA ASN A 400 -15.78 31.89 15.44
C ASN A 400 -16.12 33.16 14.64
N ASN A 401 -16.08 34.30 15.33
CA ASN A 401 -16.32 35.58 14.70
C ASN A 401 -15.20 35.90 13.68
N PRO A 402 -15.53 36.09 12.39
CA PRO A 402 -14.54 36.31 11.33
C PRO A 402 -13.84 37.67 11.44
N THR A 403 -14.39 38.61 12.23
CA THR A 403 -13.75 39.92 12.46
C THR A 403 -12.65 39.86 13.52
N ARG A 404 -12.42 38.74 14.19
CA ARG A 404 -11.29 38.54 15.12
C ARG A 404 -10.05 38.00 14.41
N SER A 405 -8.88 38.52 14.78
CA SER A 405 -7.59 37.96 14.34
C SER A 405 -7.18 36.80 15.23
N PRO A 406 -6.68 35.67 14.66
CA PRO A 406 -6.06 34.61 15.45
C PRO A 406 -4.70 35.02 16.03
N TYR A 407 -4.06 36.05 15.48
CA TYR A 407 -2.69 36.44 15.80
C TYR A 407 -2.65 37.74 16.60
N ASP A 408 -1.74 37.79 17.60
CA ASP A 408 -1.40 38.95 18.38
C ASP A 408 0.13 39.07 18.48
N PRO A 409 0.75 39.98 17.70
CA PRO A 409 2.22 40.14 17.70
C PRO A 409 2.79 40.56 19.04
N ASP A 410 1.97 41.21 19.92
CA ASP A 410 2.39 41.72 21.20
C ASP A 410 2.28 40.67 22.31
N SER A 411 1.67 39.53 22.05
CA SER A 411 1.55 38.46 23.03
C SER A 411 2.81 37.56 23.03
N GLU A 412 3.13 36.97 24.19
CA GLU A 412 4.26 36.03 24.34
C GLU A 412 4.16 34.81 23.42
N THR A 413 2.96 34.42 23.04
CA THR A 413 2.68 33.25 22.21
C THR A 413 2.56 33.56 20.72
N GLY A 414 2.42 34.87 20.38
CA GLY A 414 2.11 35.30 19.01
C GLY A 414 0.64 35.10 18.62
N TYR A 415 -0.18 34.58 19.53
CA TYR A 415 -1.60 34.32 19.30
C TYR A 415 -2.48 35.16 20.20
N ASN A 416 -3.65 35.56 19.66
CA ASN A 416 -4.68 36.22 20.40
C ASN A 416 -5.45 35.18 21.22
N VAL A 417 -5.34 35.21 22.53
CA VAL A 417 -5.97 34.22 23.41
C VAL A 417 -7.15 34.87 24.14
N TRP A 418 -8.33 34.29 23.91
CA TRP A 418 -9.54 34.62 24.66
C TRP A 418 -10.29 33.35 25.04
N ILE A 419 -10.94 33.40 26.17
CA ILE A 419 -11.90 32.39 26.61
C ILE A 419 -13.09 33.17 27.13
N ASN A 420 -14.26 32.95 26.60
CA ASN A 420 -15.50 33.52 27.11
C ASN A 420 -16.44 32.45 27.68
N GLU A 421 -17.52 32.87 28.31
CA GLU A 421 -18.52 31.97 28.92
C GLU A 421 -19.24 31.09 27.90
N SER A 422 -19.18 31.43 26.61
CA SER A 422 -19.80 30.68 25.51
C SER A 422 -18.90 29.61 24.91
N LEU A 423 -17.77 29.29 25.55
CA LEU A 423 -16.74 28.34 25.02
C LEU A 423 -16.17 28.76 23.66
N ASP A 424 -16.23 30.08 23.38
CA ASP A 424 -15.60 30.65 22.19
C ASP A 424 -14.10 30.86 22.47
N TYR A 425 -13.23 30.32 21.62
CA TYR A 425 -11.79 30.37 21.79
C TYR A 425 -11.06 30.38 20.45
N ASN A 426 -9.79 30.77 20.48
CA ASN A 426 -8.93 30.77 19.30
C ASN A 426 -8.51 29.34 18.94
N VAL A 427 -9.16 28.76 17.95
CA VAL A 427 -8.90 27.38 17.48
C VAL A 427 -7.52 27.22 16.85
N VAL A 428 -6.91 28.30 16.33
CA VAL A 428 -5.56 28.28 15.78
C VAL A 428 -4.53 28.23 16.91
N ALA A 429 -4.74 29.06 17.96
CA ALA A 429 -3.90 29.01 19.15
C ALA A 429 -3.96 27.64 19.84
N ASP A 430 -5.16 27.11 20.01
CA ASP A 430 -5.38 25.75 20.53
C ASP A 430 -4.62 24.71 19.73
N ALA A 431 -4.74 24.72 18.41
CA ALA A 431 -4.05 23.78 17.53
C ALA A 431 -2.51 23.91 17.60
N MET A 432 -1.98 25.10 17.82
CA MET A 432 -0.55 25.38 17.74
C MET A 432 0.18 25.35 19.09
N LEU A 433 -0.54 25.60 20.18
CA LEU A 433 0.04 25.68 21.53
C LEU A 433 -0.11 24.36 22.30
N GLU A 434 -1.05 23.50 21.92
CA GLU A 434 -1.28 22.22 22.56
C GLU A 434 -0.62 21.07 21.78
N ASP A 435 0.19 20.28 22.46
CA ASP A 435 0.86 19.11 21.90
C ASP A 435 0.27 17.82 22.51
N TYR A 436 -0.33 16.97 21.67
CA TYR A 436 -0.84 15.65 22.03
C TYR A 436 0.02 14.54 21.41
N TYR A 437 1.26 14.45 21.85
CA TYR A 437 2.21 13.47 21.34
C TYR A 437 1.91 12.05 21.82
N GLY A 438 1.82 11.11 20.88
CA GLY A 438 1.68 9.69 21.14
C GLY A 438 2.79 8.87 20.46
N LEU A 439 3.21 7.80 21.13
CA LEU A 439 4.18 6.85 20.62
C LEU A 439 3.63 5.44 20.73
N ASP A 440 3.40 4.79 19.58
CA ASP A 440 2.97 3.42 19.51
C ASP A 440 4.13 2.54 19.04
N LYS A 441 4.28 1.36 19.64
CA LYS A 441 5.30 0.38 19.27
C LYS A 441 4.65 -0.98 19.11
N TRP A 442 4.95 -1.64 18.01
CA TRP A 442 4.53 -3.01 17.75
C TRP A 442 5.76 -3.89 17.57
N PHE A 443 5.79 -5.00 18.26
CA PHE A 443 6.76 -6.05 18.06
C PHE A 443 6.02 -7.37 18.02
N LYS A 444 6.10 -8.08 16.90
CA LYS A 444 5.34 -9.30 16.67
C LYS A 444 6.24 -10.40 16.12
N PRO A 445 6.74 -11.29 16.97
CA PRO A 445 7.37 -12.51 16.53
C PRO A 445 6.30 -13.57 16.24
N GLU A 446 6.42 -14.24 15.12
CA GLU A 446 5.50 -15.31 14.70
C GLU A 446 6.29 -16.51 14.20
N VAL A 447 5.81 -17.70 14.47
CA VAL A 447 6.32 -18.93 13.87
C VAL A 447 5.13 -19.79 13.42
N ASN A 448 5.05 -20.04 12.14
CA ASN A 448 4.07 -20.95 11.57
C ASN A 448 4.78 -22.21 11.06
N SER A 449 4.25 -23.37 11.37
CA SER A 449 4.77 -24.65 10.90
C SER A 449 3.65 -25.48 10.28
N SER A 450 3.90 -26.06 9.13
CA SER A 450 2.97 -26.98 8.48
C SER A 450 3.67 -28.32 8.18
N LEU A 451 2.97 -29.40 8.48
CA LEU A 451 3.38 -30.75 8.13
C LEU A 451 2.69 -31.16 6.83
N PHE A 452 3.48 -31.39 5.81
CA PHE A 452 2.97 -31.96 4.57
C PHE A 452 3.07 -33.49 4.69
N ARG A 453 1.91 -34.16 4.65
CA ARG A 453 1.85 -35.61 4.49
C ARG A 453 1.76 -35.88 2.99
N VAL A 454 2.77 -36.52 2.43
CA VAL A 454 2.70 -37.14 1.11
C VAL A 454 1.72 -38.29 1.13
#